data_f4d20bd57a7071ec505b2340f5e73910
#
_entry.id   f4d20bd57a7071ec505b2340f5e73910
#
_cell.length_a   1.000
_cell.length_b   1.000
_cell.length_c   1.000
_cell.angle_alpha   90.00
_cell.angle_beta   90.00
_cell.angle_gamma   90.00
#
_symmetry.space_group_name_H-M   'P 1'
#
loop_
_entity.id
_entity.type
_entity.pdbx_description
1 polymer ?
#
loop_
_entity_poly.entity_id
_entity_poly.type
_entity_poly.pdbx_seq_one_letter_code
_entity_poly.pdbx_strand_id
1 'polypeptide(L)'
;MAQKTYAPATVVVHGNHVHNDFGALSTPIFQTSTFVFDSAEQGGRRFAGQESGFIYSRLGNPTTSQLEQKIALLEGGEDCTAFSSGMGAISATLLSLLSCGDHLVADKTLYGCTFALIHETLPRFGIHADSIDMTDMAQVKAAIRPDTKVVYFETTANPSMKVTDIAA
;
A
#
# COMPACT_ATOMS: atom_id res chain seq x y z
N MET A 1 20.70 -20.84 1.23
CA MET A 1 19.92 -21.47 2.32
C MET A 1 18.46 -21.36 1.94
N ALA A 2 17.65 -22.44 1.95
CA ALA A 2 16.24 -22.37 1.67
C ALA A 2 15.56 -21.50 2.75
N GLN A 3 14.82 -20.49 2.30
CA GLN A 3 14.07 -19.60 3.20
C GLN A 3 12.99 -20.44 3.88
N LYS A 4 13.04 -20.53 5.21
CA LYS A 4 12.02 -21.25 5.99
C LYS A 4 10.68 -20.56 5.81
N THR A 5 9.73 -21.23 5.18
CA THR A 5 8.34 -20.77 5.11
C THR A 5 7.64 -21.08 6.44
N TYR A 6 7.15 -20.05 7.10
CA TYR A 6 6.36 -20.16 8.33
C TYR A 6 4.86 -20.06 8.05
N ALA A 7 4.05 -20.67 8.89
CA ALA A 7 2.61 -20.48 8.83
C ALA A 7 2.24 -19.01 9.09
N PRO A 8 1.15 -18.46 8.49
CA PRO A 8 0.75 -17.06 8.67
C PRO A 8 0.65 -16.63 10.14
N ALA A 9 0.09 -17.47 11.02
CA ALA A 9 0.02 -17.19 12.45
C ALA A 9 1.41 -17.00 13.10
N THR A 10 2.42 -17.74 12.65
CA THR A 10 3.80 -17.58 13.11
C THR A 10 4.41 -16.28 12.58
N VAL A 11 4.12 -15.93 11.32
CA VAL A 11 4.59 -14.66 10.70
C VAL A 11 4.02 -13.46 11.44
N VAL A 12 2.74 -13.47 11.79
CA VAL A 12 2.11 -12.37 12.55
C VAL A 12 2.84 -12.08 13.85
N VAL A 13 3.24 -13.13 14.58
CA VAL A 13 3.87 -12.97 15.90
C VAL A 13 5.39 -12.75 15.78
N HIS A 14 6.06 -13.56 14.98
CA HIS A 14 7.53 -13.67 14.96
C HIS A 14 8.17 -13.23 13.63
N GLY A 15 7.36 -12.97 12.60
CA GLY A 15 7.88 -12.58 11.29
C GLY A 15 8.63 -11.26 11.39
N ASN A 16 9.83 -11.28 10.79
CA ASN A 16 10.68 -10.11 10.66
C ASN A 16 10.96 -9.39 11.99
N HIS A 17 11.29 -10.18 13.04
CA HIS A 17 11.62 -9.61 14.34
C HIS A 17 12.84 -8.70 14.23
N VAL A 18 12.68 -7.42 14.53
CA VAL A 18 13.79 -6.46 14.56
C VAL A 18 14.50 -6.58 15.91
N HIS A 19 15.80 -6.90 15.83
CA HIS A 19 16.66 -6.86 17.02
C HIS A 19 16.65 -5.44 17.61
N ASN A 20 16.53 -5.35 18.91
CA ASN A 20 16.60 -4.08 19.63
C ASN A 20 17.53 -4.21 20.83
N ASP A 21 18.13 -3.09 21.24
CA ASP A 21 19.16 -3.04 22.28
C ASP A 21 18.69 -3.51 23.66
N PHE A 22 17.37 -3.60 23.86
CA PHE A 22 16.76 -4.01 25.14
C PHE A 22 16.35 -5.49 25.15
N GLY A 23 16.50 -6.22 24.03
CA GLY A 23 16.06 -7.61 23.92
C GLY A 23 14.55 -7.80 24.02
N ALA A 24 13.76 -6.77 23.72
CA ALA A 24 12.30 -6.86 23.78
C ALA A 24 11.79 -7.84 22.73
N LEU A 25 10.99 -8.83 23.15
CA LEU A 25 10.40 -9.83 22.28
C LEU A 25 9.32 -9.24 21.35
N SER A 26 8.51 -8.33 21.86
CA SER A 26 7.54 -7.57 21.07
C SER A 26 8.15 -6.28 20.55
N THR A 27 7.70 -5.81 19.39
CA THR A 27 8.18 -4.56 18.78
C THR A 27 7.92 -3.38 19.72
N PRO A 28 8.96 -2.63 20.12
CA PRO A 28 8.77 -1.41 20.91
C PRO A 28 7.99 -0.35 20.11
N ILE A 29 7.22 0.49 20.82
CA ILE A 29 6.52 1.63 20.22
C ILE A 29 7.46 2.84 20.26
N PHE A 30 7.96 3.25 19.10
CA PHE A 30 8.82 4.43 18.95
C PHE A 30 7.94 5.68 18.76
N GLN A 31 7.49 6.26 19.86
CA GLN A 31 6.61 7.43 19.87
C GLN A 31 7.42 8.72 19.82
N THR A 32 8.18 8.90 18.75
CA THR A 32 9.02 10.09 18.51
C THR A 32 8.81 10.63 17.10
N SER A 33 9.00 11.93 16.90
CA SER A 33 8.98 12.55 15.57
C SER A 33 10.36 12.54 14.92
N THR A 34 11.45 12.63 15.68
CA THR A 34 12.82 12.77 15.18
C THR A 34 13.74 11.74 15.81
N PHE A 35 14.83 11.44 15.11
CA PHE A 35 15.88 10.52 15.55
C PHE A 35 17.22 11.25 15.62
N VAL A 36 18.05 10.91 16.61
CA VAL A 36 19.35 11.52 16.84
C VAL A 36 20.38 10.92 15.88
N PHE A 37 21.37 11.71 15.49
CA PHE A 37 22.54 11.29 14.75
C PHE A 37 23.78 11.33 15.64
N ASP A 38 24.74 10.45 15.38
CA ASP A 38 26.02 10.43 16.11
C ASP A 38 26.90 11.61 15.69
N SER A 39 26.71 12.13 14.47
CA SER A 39 27.40 13.33 13.96
C SER A 39 26.61 14.02 12.86
N ALA A 40 26.97 15.25 12.53
CA ALA A 40 26.39 15.98 11.40
C ALA A 40 26.66 15.29 10.06
N GLU A 41 27.82 14.65 9.91
CA GLU A 41 28.20 13.89 8.72
C GLU A 41 27.32 12.65 8.55
N GLN A 42 26.98 11.95 9.64
CA GLN A 42 26.04 10.84 9.62
C GLN A 42 24.66 11.31 9.18
N GLY A 43 24.17 12.41 9.76
CA GLY A 43 22.91 13.01 9.33
C GLY A 43 22.91 13.31 7.83
N GLY A 44 23.96 13.92 7.32
CA GLY A 44 24.14 14.20 5.88
C GLY A 44 24.06 12.94 5.02
N ARG A 45 24.74 11.85 5.41
CA ARG A 45 24.68 10.57 4.67
C ARG A 45 23.28 9.94 4.68
N ARG A 46 22.58 9.99 5.81
CA ARG A 46 21.20 9.47 5.90
C ARG A 46 20.23 10.28 5.03
N PHE A 47 20.32 11.61 5.05
CA PHE A 47 19.52 12.46 4.16
C PHE A 47 19.84 12.25 2.68
N ALA A 48 21.06 11.90 2.34
CA ALA A 48 21.48 11.57 0.98
C ALA A 48 21.17 10.13 0.55
N GLY A 49 20.57 9.30 1.42
CA GLY A 49 20.30 7.88 1.14
C GLY A 49 21.56 7.00 1.07
N GLN A 50 22.69 7.49 1.56
CA GLN A 50 23.98 6.79 1.54
C GLN A 50 24.19 5.91 2.78
N GLU A 51 23.41 6.11 3.80
CA GLU A 51 23.38 5.31 5.02
C GLU A 51 21.92 5.06 5.43
N SER A 52 21.60 3.79 5.72
CA SER A 52 20.28 3.43 6.22
C SER A 52 20.08 3.90 7.67
N GLY A 53 18.85 4.21 8.02
CA GLY A 53 18.46 4.62 9.38
C GLY A 53 17.28 5.57 9.38
N PHE A 54 16.75 5.81 10.57
CA PHE A 54 15.61 6.70 10.75
C PHE A 54 16.07 8.14 10.94
N ILE A 55 15.30 9.07 10.39
CA ILE A 55 15.55 10.51 10.41
C ILE A 55 14.38 11.22 11.09
N TYR A 56 13.18 10.95 10.56
CA TYR A 56 11.94 11.58 10.95
C TYR A 56 10.77 10.63 10.70
N SER A 57 9.85 10.49 11.67
CA SER A 57 8.77 9.49 11.62
C SER A 57 7.83 9.61 10.41
N ARG A 58 7.72 10.78 9.80
CA ARG A 58 6.98 10.95 8.54
C ARG A 58 7.65 10.23 7.37
N LEU A 59 8.97 10.09 7.39
CA LEU A 59 9.76 9.40 6.36
C LEU A 59 9.93 7.91 6.67
N GLY A 60 9.92 7.54 7.94
CA GLY A 60 10.04 6.18 8.41
C GLY A 60 10.15 6.12 9.93
N ASN A 61 9.56 5.09 10.52
CA ASN A 61 9.58 4.83 11.95
C ASN A 61 9.71 3.33 12.20
N PRO A 62 10.54 2.88 13.16
CA PRO A 62 10.75 1.45 13.39
C PRO A 62 9.46 0.67 13.65
N THR A 63 8.48 1.26 14.34
CA THR A 63 7.19 0.61 14.63
C THR A 63 6.37 0.42 13.34
N THR A 64 6.27 1.47 12.51
CA THR A 64 5.56 1.41 11.22
C THR A 64 6.25 0.45 10.26
N SER A 65 7.58 0.54 10.14
CA SER A 65 8.35 -0.35 9.27
C SER A 65 8.20 -1.83 9.65
N GLN A 66 8.05 -2.12 10.95
CA GLN A 66 7.80 -3.49 11.40
C GLN A 66 6.41 -4.00 10.94
N LEU A 67 5.39 -3.15 10.93
CA LEU A 67 4.07 -3.48 10.39
C LEU A 67 4.16 -3.73 8.88
N GLU A 68 4.77 -2.80 8.15
CA GLU A 68 4.94 -2.86 6.69
C GLU A 68 5.62 -4.16 6.26
N GLN A 69 6.74 -4.49 6.89
CA GLN A 69 7.48 -5.72 6.61
C GLN A 69 6.67 -6.99 6.91
N LYS A 70 5.88 -7.01 7.98
CA LYS A 70 5.01 -8.16 8.30
C LYS A 70 3.89 -8.33 7.28
N ILE A 71 3.28 -7.25 6.83
CA ILE A 71 2.23 -7.30 5.80
C ILE A 71 2.83 -7.75 4.47
N ALA A 72 3.99 -7.21 4.07
CA ALA A 72 4.68 -7.66 2.86
C ALA A 72 4.96 -9.17 2.89
N LEU A 73 5.42 -9.71 4.03
CA LEU A 73 5.64 -11.16 4.19
C LEU A 73 4.34 -11.98 4.08
N LEU A 74 3.24 -11.48 4.64
CA LEU A 74 1.95 -12.19 4.62
C LEU A 74 1.34 -12.20 3.21
N GLU A 75 1.49 -11.11 2.47
CA GLU A 75 0.96 -10.95 1.11
C GLU A 75 1.92 -11.51 0.04
N GLY A 76 3.14 -11.91 0.41
CA GLY A 76 4.19 -12.31 -0.53
C GLY A 76 4.65 -11.14 -1.42
N GLY A 77 4.48 -9.91 -0.94
CA GLY A 77 4.89 -8.69 -1.60
C GLY A 77 6.38 -8.39 -1.41
N GLU A 78 6.93 -7.59 -2.29
CA GLU A 78 8.31 -7.10 -2.20
C GLU A 78 8.45 -6.06 -1.08
N ASP A 79 7.45 -5.18 -0.94
CA ASP A 79 7.39 -4.17 0.09
C ASP A 79 5.92 -3.80 0.42
N CYS A 80 5.73 -2.98 1.44
CA CYS A 80 4.44 -2.47 1.86
C CYS A 80 4.59 -1.04 2.40
N THR A 81 3.61 -0.20 2.17
CA THR A 81 3.55 1.15 2.74
C THR A 81 2.27 1.32 3.54
N ALA A 82 2.41 1.70 4.81
CA ALA A 82 1.27 1.95 5.69
C ALA A 82 0.81 3.41 5.62
N PHE A 83 -0.51 3.59 5.64
CA PHE A 83 -1.17 4.90 5.64
C PHE A 83 -2.06 5.06 6.87
N SER A 84 -2.35 6.30 7.25
CA SER A 84 -3.22 6.60 8.39
C SER A 84 -4.71 6.31 8.12
N SER A 85 -5.08 6.04 6.87
CA SER A 85 -6.45 5.66 6.50
C SER A 85 -6.47 4.86 5.19
N GLY A 86 -7.52 4.04 5.00
CA GLY A 86 -7.73 3.31 3.75
C GLY A 86 -7.85 4.25 2.54
N MET A 87 -8.56 5.38 2.67
CA MET A 87 -8.63 6.37 1.59
C MET A 87 -7.28 7.04 1.30
N GLY A 88 -6.42 7.20 2.32
CA GLY A 88 -5.04 7.63 2.13
C GLY A 88 -4.26 6.64 1.27
N ALA A 89 -4.39 5.34 1.56
CA ALA A 89 -3.77 4.28 0.77
C ALA A 89 -4.29 4.25 -0.67
N ILE A 90 -5.63 4.26 -0.85
CA ILE A 90 -6.26 4.22 -2.17
C ILE A 90 -5.85 5.43 -3.02
N SER A 91 -5.98 6.65 -2.48
CA SER A 91 -5.66 7.87 -3.23
C SER A 91 -4.18 7.96 -3.58
N ALA A 92 -3.28 7.62 -2.65
CA ALA A 92 -1.85 7.61 -2.93
C ALA A 92 -1.50 6.58 -4.01
N THR A 93 -2.06 5.37 -3.95
CA THR A 93 -1.85 4.33 -4.95
C THR A 93 -2.31 4.79 -6.33
N LEU A 94 -3.55 5.27 -6.45
CA LEU A 94 -4.08 5.69 -7.74
C LEU A 94 -3.29 6.87 -8.33
N LEU A 95 -2.95 7.89 -7.51
CA LEU A 95 -2.18 9.04 -7.96
C LEU A 95 -0.70 8.73 -8.24
N SER A 96 -0.16 7.65 -7.69
CA SER A 96 1.21 7.21 -8.04
C SER A 96 1.27 6.44 -9.37
N LEU A 97 0.16 5.80 -9.76
CA LEU A 97 0.10 4.97 -10.97
C LEU A 97 -0.49 5.69 -12.17
N LEU A 98 -1.26 6.76 -11.96
CA LEU A 98 -2.04 7.46 -12.97
C LEU A 98 -1.55 8.88 -13.18
N SER A 99 -1.47 9.29 -14.43
CA SER A 99 -1.17 10.65 -14.88
C SER A 99 -2.30 11.20 -15.74
N CYS A 100 -2.25 12.49 -16.07
CA CYS A 100 -3.20 13.11 -17.00
C CYS A 100 -3.18 12.37 -18.35
N GLY A 101 -4.35 12.00 -18.83
CA GLY A 101 -4.56 11.23 -20.06
C GLY A 101 -4.63 9.71 -19.85
N ASP A 102 -4.27 9.21 -18.66
CA ASP A 102 -4.38 7.79 -18.36
C ASP A 102 -5.82 7.36 -18.08
N HIS A 103 -6.05 6.06 -18.25
CA HIS A 103 -7.33 5.42 -18.05
C HIS A 103 -7.28 4.37 -16.95
N LEU A 104 -8.37 4.28 -16.17
CA LEU A 104 -8.63 3.19 -15.24
C LEU A 104 -9.99 2.54 -15.50
N VAL A 105 -10.09 1.25 -15.29
CA VAL A 105 -11.35 0.50 -15.25
C VAL A 105 -11.69 0.20 -13.80
N ALA A 106 -12.89 0.57 -13.36
CA ALA A 106 -13.32 0.38 -11.96
C ALA A 106 -14.59 -0.45 -11.87
N ASP A 107 -14.78 -1.19 -10.77
CA ASP A 107 -16.08 -1.80 -10.50
C ASP A 107 -17.12 -0.67 -10.27
N LYS A 108 -18.31 -0.86 -10.81
CA LYS A 108 -19.46 0.01 -10.54
C LYS A 108 -19.92 -0.01 -9.08
N THR A 109 -19.54 -1.04 -8.33
CA THR A 109 -19.89 -1.21 -6.92
C THR A 109 -18.64 -1.02 -6.06
N LEU A 110 -18.49 0.19 -5.51
CA LEU A 110 -17.34 0.60 -4.70
C LEU A 110 -17.82 1.28 -3.41
N TYR A 111 -16.94 1.32 -2.42
CA TYR A 111 -17.11 2.20 -1.27
C TYR A 111 -17.31 3.65 -1.74
N GLY A 112 -18.27 4.36 -1.13
CA GLY A 112 -18.71 5.67 -1.62
C GLY A 112 -17.61 6.71 -1.79
N CYS A 113 -16.64 6.78 -0.86
CA CYS A 113 -15.54 7.74 -1.00
C CYS A 113 -14.56 7.36 -2.12
N THR A 114 -14.37 6.06 -2.38
CA THR A 114 -13.58 5.60 -3.54
C THR A 114 -14.29 5.94 -4.84
N PHE A 115 -15.61 5.73 -4.89
CA PHE A 115 -16.42 6.14 -6.03
C PHE A 115 -16.29 7.63 -6.32
N ALA A 116 -16.45 8.49 -5.31
CA ALA A 116 -16.29 9.93 -5.45
C ALA A 116 -14.87 10.33 -5.89
N LEU A 117 -13.83 9.67 -5.34
CA LEU A 117 -12.46 9.89 -5.79
C LEU A 117 -12.32 9.62 -7.29
N ILE A 118 -12.79 8.46 -7.75
CA ILE A 118 -12.63 8.03 -9.15
C ILE A 118 -13.48 8.85 -10.11
N HIS A 119 -14.72 9.19 -9.75
CA HIS A 119 -15.67 9.83 -10.69
C HIS A 119 -15.80 11.34 -10.57
N GLU A 120 -15.41 11.93 -9.44
CA GLU A 120 -15.55 13.38 -9.21
C GLU A 120 -14.18 14.08 -9.08
N THR A 121 -13.19 13.39 -8.52
CA THR A 121 -11.89 13.99 -8.23
C THR A 121 -10.86 13.73 -9.32
N LEU A 122 -10.62 12.49 -9.71
CA LEU A 122 -9.60 12.13 -10.71
C LEU A 122 -9.87 12.76 -12.10
N PRO A 123 -11.14 12.91 -12.59
CA PRO A 123 -11.38 13.58 -13.85
C PRO A 123 -10.91 15.03 -13.89
N ARG A 124 -10.87 15.73 -12.74
CA ARG A 124 -10.33 17.10 -12.63
C ARG A 124 -8.83 17.18 -12.91
N PHE A 125 -8.14 16.05 -12.83
CA PHE A 125 -6.71 15.88 -13.14
C PHE A 125 -6.50 15.24 -14.53
N GLY A 126 -7.57 15.13 -15.34
CA GLY A 126 -7.50 14.55 -16.69
C GLY A 126 -7.33 13.02 -16.71
N ILE A 127 -7.68 12.35 -15.63
CA ILE A 127 -7.68 10.87 -15.55
C ILE A 127 -9.08 10.37 -15.87
N HIS A 128 -9.19 9.40 -16.77
CA HIS A 128 -10.45 8.85 -17.25
C HIS A 128 -10.78 7.52 -16.57
N ALA A 129 -12.07 7.30 -16.27
CA ALA A 129 -12.50 6.06 -15.62
C ALA A 129 -13.76 5.49 -16.29
N ASP A 130 -13.73 4.20 -16.62
CA ASP A 130 -14.90 3.41 -16.99
C ASP A 130 -15.35 2.55 -15.82
N SER A 131 -16.66 2.63 -15.50
CA SER A 131 -17.29 1.79 -14.47
C SER A 131 -18.05 0.64 -15.11
N ILE A 132 -17.68 -0.58 -14.71
CA ILE A 132 -18.25 -1.81 -15.25
C ILE A 132 -18.64 -2.78 -14.14
N ASP A 133 -19.29 -3.87 -14.49
CA ASP A 133 -19.47 -4.99 -13.57
C ASP A 133 -18.27 -5.92 -13.62
N MET A 134 -17.45 -5.89 -12.57
CA MET A 134 -16.25 -6.74 -12.50
C MET A 134 -16.54 -8.25 -12.34
N THR A 135 -17.79 -8.66 -12.16
CA THR A 135 -18.18 -10.07 -12.23
C THR A 135 -18.44 -10.55 -13.67
N ASP A 136 -18.52 -9.62 -14.62
CA ASP A 136 -18.68 -9.92 -16.04
C ASP A 136 -17.35 -9.76 -16.79
N MET A 137 -16.66 -10.86 -17.01
CA MET A 137 -15.36 -10.88 -17.67
C MET A 137 -15.41 -10.40 -19.13
N ALA A 138 -16.57 -10.42 -19.79
CA ALA A 138 -16.71 -9.87 -21.13
C ALA A 138 -16.66 -8.33 -21.10
N GLN A 139 -17.32 -7.72 -20.11
CA GLN A 139 -17.21 -6.27 -19.87
C GLN A 139 -15.80 -5.87 -19.49
N VAL A 140 -15.12 -6.62 -18.60
CA VAL A 140 -13.73 -6.35 -18.22
C VAL A 140 -12.82 -6.30 -19.44
N LYS A 141 -12.87 -7.36 -20.28
CA LYS A 141 -12.04 -7.44 -21.50
C LYS A 141 -12.36 -6.32 -22.50
N ALA A 142 -13.62 -5.95 -22.64
CA ALA A 142 -14.04 -4.88 -23.56
C ALA A 142 -13.63 -3.47 -23.08
N ALA A 143 -13.55 -3.25 -21.76
CA ALA A 143 -13.21 -1.96 -21.18
C ALA A 143 -11.68 -1.67 -21.16
N ILE A 144 -10.84 -2.70 -21.23
CA ILE A 144 -9.38 -2.52 -21.24
C ILE A 144 -8.93 -1.97 -22.59
N ARG A 145 -8.22 -0.83 -22.55
CA ARG A 145 -7.68 -0.11 -23.70
C ARG A 145 -6.16 0.02 -23.60
N PRO A 146 -5.45 0.42 -24.67
CA PRO A 146 -3.99 0.61 -24.63
C PRO A 146 -3.52 1.64 -23.58
N ASP A 147 -4.36 2.62 -23.25
CA ASP A 147 -4.12 3.66 -22.24
C ASP A 147 -4.59 3.26 -20.83
N THR A 148 -5.18 2.08 -20.64
CA THR A 148 -5.57 1.55 -19.34
C THR A 148 -4.34 1.20 -18.51
N LYS A 149 -4.19 1.84 -17.33
CA LYS A 149 -3.08 1.60 -16.40
C LYS A 149 -3.50 0.83 -15.16
N VAL A 150 -4.77 0.97 -14.75
CA VAL A 150 -5.27 0.40 -13.50
C VAL A 150 -6.61 -0.29 -13.76
N VAL A 151 -6.78 -1.47 -13.14
CA VAL A 151 -8.08 -2.12 -12.95
C VAL A 151 -8.33 -2.15 -11.45
N TYR A 152 -9.40 -1.49 -11.00
CA TYR A 152 -9.70 -1.31 -9.58
C TYR A 152 -11.03 -1.96 -9.19
N PHE A 153 -11.01 -2.79 -8.16
CA PHE A 153 -12.21 -3.40 -7.58
C PHE A 153 -12.00 -3.72 -6.09
N GLU A 154 -13.09 -3.99 -5.40
CA GLU A 154 -13.07 -4.47 -4.02
C GLU A 154 -13.44 -5.96 -4.02
N THR A 155 -12.63 -6.79 -3.32
CA THR A 155 -12.81 -8.26 -3.30
C THR A 155 -14.11 -8.66 -2.65
N THR A 156 -14.57 -7.83 -1.67
CA THR A 156 -15.91 -7.83 -1.10
C THR A 156 -16.36 -6.36 -1.00
N ALA A 157 -17.26 -5.97 -1.89
CA ALA A 157 -17.71 -4.59 -1.99
C ALA A 157 -18.57 -4.17 -0.80
N ASN A 158 -18.34 -2.97 -0.26
CA ASN A 158 -19.15 -2.35 0.78
C ASN A 158 -20.22 -1.43 0.14
N PRO A 159 -21.53 -1.53 0.49
CA PRO A 159 -22.13 -2.42 1.48
C PRO A 159 -22.76 -3.69 0.89
N SER A 160 -22.65 -3.90 -0.42
CA SER A 160 -23.39 -4.93 -1.15
C SER A 160 -22.93 -6.36 -0.87
N MET A 161 -21.74 -6.54 -0.28
CA MET A 161 -21.09 -7.83 -0.07
C MET A 161 -20.85 -8.62 -1.38
N LYS A 162 -20.87 -7.92 -2.54
CA LYS A 162 -20.56 -8.50 -3.84
C LYS A 162 -19.11 -8.99 -3.83
N VAL A 163 -18.90 -10.22 -4.26
CA VAL A 163 -17.57 -10.85 -4.36
C VAL A 163 -17.12 -10.84 -5.82
N THR A 164 -15.88 -10.38 -6.04
CA THR A 164 -15.23 -10.41 -7.36
C THR A 164 -14.23 -11.57 -7.38
N ASP A 165 -14.27 -12.39 -8.43
CA ASP A 165 -13.30 -13.47 -8.64
C ASP A 165 -11.96 -12.87 -9.14
N ILE A 166 -10.96 -12.90 -8.26
CA ILE A 166 -9.64 -12.33 -8.54
C ILE A 166 -8.86 -13.20 -9.54
N ALA A 167 -9.15 -14.51 -9.58
CA ALA A 167 -8.41 -15.47 -10.40
C ALA A 167 -8.91 -15.53 -11.85
N ALA A 168 -10.11 -15.02 -12.13
CA ALA A 168 -10.70 -15.04 -13.46
C ALA A 168 -10.09 -13.97 -14.38
#